data_f0651a384ee494c5628bddd663edaafb
#
_entry.id   f0651a384ee494c5628bddd663edaafb
#
_cell.length_a   1.000
_cell.length_b   1.000
_cell.length_c   1.000
_cell.angle_alpha   90.00
_cell.angle_beta   90.00
_cell.angle_gamma   90.00
#
_symmetry.space_group_name_H-M   'P 1'
#
loop_
_entity.id
_entity.type
_entity.pdbx_description
1 polymer ?
#
loop_
_entity_poly.entity_id
_entity_poly.type
_entity_poly.pdbx_seq_one_letter_code
_entity_poly.pdbx_strand_id
1 'polypeptide(L)'
;GGGITYLKVLNALKSKTDGKHDLLCYGLESIFNTLCENSNLNTVELSLLINPDNNIGVDMLSGKIVNMLDAGIVDPASASRLALENAVSVTMLYLSTACVVVPELVEF
;
A
#
# COMPACT_ATOMS: atom_id res chain seq x y z
N GLY A 1 -7.01 8.27 3.49
CA GLY A 1 -6.67 7.76 4.80
C GLY A 1 -6.94 6.27 4.94
N GLY A 2 -6.47 5.65 6.02
CA GLY A 2 -6.72 4.23 6.27
C GLY A 2 -6.11 3.27 5.28
N GLY A 3 -5.12 3.67 4.49
CA GLY A 3 -4.50 2.84 3.46
C GLY A 3 -5.27 2.76 2.16
N ILE A 4 -6.43 3.39 2.05
CA ILE A 4 -7.31 3.28 0.88
C ILE A 4 -6.70 3.92 -0.37
N THR A 5 -6.00 5.04 -0.22
CA THR A 5 -5.35 5.72 -1.35
C THR A 5 -4.37 4.79 -2.06
N TYR A 6 -3.57 4.07 -1.32
CA TYR A 6 -2.60 3.12 -1.88
C TYR A 6 -3.28 1.90 -2.50
N LEU A 7 -4.42 1.47 -1.96
CA LEU A 7 -5.22 0.40 -2.57
C LEU A 7 -5.86 0.84 -3.89
N LYS A 8 -6.25 2.11 -4.01
CA LYS A 8 -6.68 2.68 -5.31
C LYS A 8 -5.56 2.63 -6.34
N VAL A 9 -4.36 3.02 -5.94
CA VAL A 9 -3.17 2.96 -6.80
C VAL A 9 -2.89 1.52 -7.20
N LEU A 10 -2.98 0.59 -6.26
CA LEU A 10 -2.81 -0.84 -6.50
C LEU A 10 -3.80 -1.35 -7.57
N ASN A 11 -5.08 -1.01 -7.44
CA ASN A 11 -6.09 -1.42 -8.41
C ASN A 11 -5.80 -0.86 -9.81
N ALA A 12 -5.37 0.39 -9.90
CA ALA A 12 -4.97 1.01 -11.16
C ALA A 12 -3.76 0.31 -11.79
N LEU A 13 -2.77 -0.07 -10.98
CA LEU A 13 -1.59 -0.80 -11.46
C LEU A 13 -1.95 -2.20 -11.96
N LYS A 14 -2.78 -2.93 -11.24
CA LYS A 14 -3.21 -4.27 -11.65
C LYS A 14 -3.92 -4.28 -12.98
N SER A 15 -4.69 -3.24 -13.29
CA SER A 15 -5.38 -3.13 -14.57
C SER A 15 -4.48 -2.78 -15.74
N LYS A 16 -3.28 -2.21 -15.49
CA LYS A 16 -2.37 -1.70 -16.53
C LYS A 16 -1.16 -2.59 -16.80
N THR A 17 -0.74 -3.43 -15.87
CA THR A 17 0.63 -3.95 -15.89
C THR A 17 0.77 -5.47 -15.93
N ASP A 18 -0.28 -6.24 -15.96
CA ASP A 18 -0.24 -7.71 -16.07
C ASP A 18 0.80 -8.36 -15.11
N GLY A 19 0.88 -7.89 -13.87
CA GLY A 19 1.78 -8.45 -12.87
C GLY A 19 3.22 -7.98 -12.93
N LYS A 20 3.58 -7.03 -13.79
CA LYS A 20 4.97 -6.53 -13.91
C LYS A 20 5.45 -5.75 -12.68
N HIS A 21 4.54 -5.34 -11.81
CA HIS A 21 4.85 -4.56 -10.61
C HIS A 21 4.39 -5.28 -9.33
N ASP A 22 4.55 -6.60 -9.28
CA ASP A 22 4.08 -7.42 -8.15
C ASP A 22 4.69 -6.97 -6.82
N LEU A 23 5.97 -6.63 -6.78
CA LEU A 23 6.63 -6.17 -5.57
C LEU A 23 6.03 -4.86 -5.07
N LEU A 24 5.80 -3.90 -5.97
CA LEU A 24 5.16 -2.63 -5.63
C LEU A 24 3.73 -2.85 -5.17
N CYS A 25 2.98 -3.69 -5.84
CA CYS A 25 1.62 -4.06 -5.45
C CYS A 25 1.58 -4.65 -4.04
N TYR A 26 2.50 -5.53 -3.74
CA TYR A 26 2.64 -6.13 -2.41
C TYR A 26 2.90 -5.05 -1.35
N GLY A 27 3.81 -4.12 -1.64
CA GLY A 27 4.12 -3.01 -0.74
C GLY A 27 2.93 -2.09 -0.49
N LEU A 28 2.16 -1.76 -1.53
CA LEU A 28 0.98 -0.92 -1.41
C LEU A 28 -0.12 -1.58 -0.56
N GLU A 29 -0.30 -2.87 -0.72
CA GLU A 29 -1.26 -3.64 0.07
C GLU A 29 -0.83 -3.79 1.54
N SER A 30 0.46 -3.85 1.81
CA SER A 30 1.00 -4.07 3.14
C SER A 30 0.62 -2.98 4.13
N ILE A 31 0.41 -1.75 3.68
CA ILE A 31 0.03 -0.63 4.54
C ILE A 31 -1.36 -0.87 5.14
N PHE A 32 -2.34 -1.24 4.33
CA PHE A 32 -3.68 -1.59 4.81
C PHE A 32 -3.64 -2.80 5.74
N ASN A 33 -2.89 -3.83 5.37
CA ASN A 33 -2.76 -5.04 6.17
C ASN A 33 -2.16 -4.74 7.54
N THR A 34 -1.11 -3.91 7.60
CA THR A 34 -0.47 -3.51 8.85
C THR A 34 -1.42 -2.71 9.73
N LEU A 35 -2.19 -1.79 9.15
CA LEU A 35 -3.19 -1.03 9.91
C LEU A 35 -4.24 -1.93 10.53
N CYS A 36 -4.73 -2.92 9.80
CA CYS A 36 -5.68 -3.92 10.31
C CYS A 36 -5.06 -4.74 11.45
N GLU A 37 -3.84 -5.23 11.27
CA GLU A 37 -3.13 -5.98 12.30
C GLU A 37 -2.93 -5.17 13.57
N ASN A 38 -2.50 -3.92 13.45
CA ASN A 38 -2.29 -3.03 14.58
C ASN A 38 -3.58 -2.73 15.34
N SER A 39 -4.70 -2.79 14.67
CA SER A 39 -6.03 -2.57 15.25
C SER A 39 -6.72 -3.86 15.69
N ASN A 40 -6.04 -4.99 15.60
CA ASN A 40 -6.58 -6.33 15.91
C ASN A 40 -7.84 -6.66 15.09
N LEU A 41 -7.86 -6.25 13.83
CA LEU A 41 -8.96 -6.52 12.91
C LEU A 41 -8.61 -7.66 11.96
N ASN A 42 -9.62 -8.38 11.50
CA ASN A 42 -9.43 -9.45 10.52
C ASN A 42 -9.23 -8.86 9.12
N THR A 43 -8.00 -8.85 8.66
CA THR A 43 -7.60 -8.27 7.38
C THR A 43 -8.30 -8.96 6.20
N VAL A 44 -8.40 -10.28 6.22
CA VAL A 44 -8.99 -11.06 5.13
C VAL A 44 -10.48 -10.72 4.98
N GLU A 45 -11.21 -10.72 6.08
CA GLU A 45 -12.64 -10.38 6.09
C GLU A 45 -12.87 -8.94 5.62
N LEU A 46 -12.13 -7.99 6.14
CA LEU A 46 -12.26 -6.58 5.78
C LEU A 46 -11.87 -6.32 4.33
N SER A 47 -10.87 -6.99 3.81
CA SER A 47 -10.45 -6.81 2.41
C SER A 47 -11.53 -7.21 1.41
N LEU A 48 -12.43 -8.10 1.80
CA LEU A 48 -13.56 -8.48 0.96
C LEU A 48 -14.71 -7.47 0.99
N LEU A 49 -14.79 -6.66 2.04
CA LEU A 49 -15.88 -5.72 2.27
C LEU A 49 -15.57 -4.30 1.78
N ILE A 50 -14.31 -3.94 1.64
CA ILE A 50 -13.90 -2.60 1.19
C ILE A 50 -14.04 -2.46 -0.33
N ASN A 51 -14.22 -1.21 -0.77
CA ASN A 51 -14.20 -0.85 -2.18
C ASN A 51 -13.40 0.47 -2.31
N PRO A 52 -12.07 0.38 -2.50
CA PRO A 52 -11.22 1.57 -2.55
C PRO A 52 -11.60 2.56 -3.64
N ASP A 53 -12.02 2.09 -4.80
CA ASP A 53 -12.38 2.96 -5.92
C ASP A 53 -13.59 3.85 -5.63
N ASN A 54 -14.49 3.39 -4.75
CA ASN A 54 -15.66 4.13 -4.28
C ASN A 54 -15.44 4.77 -2.90
N ASN A 55 -14.21 4.81 -2.40
CA ASN A 55 -13.86 5.36 -1.10
C ASN A 55 -14.48 4.62 0.09
N ILE A 56 -14.84 3.36 -0.10
CA ILE A 56 -15.34 2.50 0.98
C ILE A 56 -14.15 1.78 1.62
N GLY A 57 -13.91 2.08 2.86
CA GLY A 57 -12.79 1.52 3.62
C GLY A 57 -13.17 1.23 5.05
N VAL A 58 -12.18 1.12 5.91
CA VAL A 58 -12.34 0.74 7.31
C VAL A 58 -11.97 1.90 8.23
N ASP A 59 -12.86 2.21 9.17
CA ASP A 59 -12.50 3.04 10.32
C ASP A 59 -11.75 2.15 11.30
N MET A 60 -10.44 2.34 11.40
CA MET A 60 -9.57 1.48 12.23
C MET A 60 -9.87 1.60 13.74
N LEU A 61 -10.50 2.68 14.18
CA LEU A 61 -10.88 2.86 15.57
C LEU A 61 -12.11 2.03 15.94
N SER A 62 -13.11 2.01 15.07
CA SER A 62 -14.37 1.29 15.32
C SER A 62 -14.42 -0.09 14.67
N GLY A 63 -13.56 -0.35 13.70
CA GLY A 63 -13.58 -1.58 12.89
C GLY A 63 -14.72 -1.65 11.89
N LYS A 64 -15.43 -0.56 11.67
CA LYS A 64 -16.61 -0.52 10.78
C LYS A 64 -16.22 -0.13 9.36
N ILE A 65 -16.96 -0.67 8.41
CA ILE A 65 -16.89 -0.26 7.00
C ILE A 65 -17.63 1.06 6.85
N VAL A 66 -16.93 2.06 6.34
CA VAL A 66 -17.47 3.42 6.18
C VAL A 66 -17.07 4.02 4.84
N ASN A 67 -17.79 5.06 4.41
CA ASN A 67 -17.30 5.94 3.35
C ASN A 67 -16.23 6.86 3.95
N MET A 68 -15.00 6.74 3.49
CA MET A 68 -13.86 7.43 4.08
C MET A 68 -13.96 8.94 3.98
N LEU A 69 -14.50 9.46 2.88
CA LEU A 69 -14.70 10.90 2.71
C LEU A 69 -15.74 11.44 3.69
N ASP A 70 -16.87 10.73 3.83
CA ASP A 70 -17.95 11.13 4.75
C ASP A 70 -17.51 11.04 6.21
N ALA A 71 -16.68 10.05 6.53
CA ALA A 71 -16.13 9.88 7.87
C ALA A 71 -14.98 10.84 8.19
N GLY A 72 -14.48 11.60 7.21
CA GLY A 72 -13.35 12.50 7.40
C GLY A 72 -12.01 11.79 7.54
N ILE A 73 -11.91 10.53 7.18
CA ILE A 73 -10.65 9.76 7.22
C ILE A 73 -9.95 9.95 5.88
N VAL A 74 -9.18 11.03 5.78
CA VAL A 74 -8.56 11.47 4.53
C VAL A 74 -7.10 11.82 4.75
N ASP A 75 -6.32 11.74 3.67
CA ASP A 75 -4.93 12.20 3.62
C ASP A 75 -4.78 13.22 2.50
N PRO A 76 -3.87 14.22 2.64
CA PRO A 76 -3.52 15.09 1.53
C PRO A 76 -2.91 14.27 0.38
N ALA A 77 -3.44 14.40 -0.83
CA ALA A 77 -2.98 13.63 -1.98
C ALA A 77 -1.50 13.88 -2.29
N SER A 78 -1.03 15.11 -2.16
CA SER A 78 0.38 15.46 -2.40
C SER A 78 1.31 14.80 -1.38
N ALA A 79 0.93 14.74 -0.11
CA ALA A 79 1.72 14.09 0.93
C ALA A 79 1.80 12.58 0.69
N SER A 80 0.69 11.93 0.37
CA SER A 80 0.64 10.50 0.08
C SER A 80 1.48 10.15 -1.16
N ARG A 81 1.41 10.98 -2.21
CA ARG A 81 2.19 10.79 -3.42
C ARG A 81 3.69 10.94 -3.15
N LEU A 82 4.10 12.01 -2.46
CA LEU A 82 5.51 12.25 -2.15
C LEU A 82 6.07 11.17 -1.24
N ALA A 83 5.30 10.70 -0.28
CA ALA A 83 5.71 9.59 0.58
C ALA A 83 6.00 8.33 -0.23
N LEU A 84 5.14 7.99 -1.17
CA LEU A 84 5.33 6.84 -2.04
C LEU A 84 6.53 7.02 -2.98
N GLU A 85 6.64 8.18 -3.63
CA GLU A 85 7.78 8.48 -4.52
C GLU A 85 9.11 8.40 -3.78
N ASN A 86 9.19 8.97 -2.58
CA ASN A 86 10.40 8.92 -1.77
C ASN A 86 10.73 7.50 -1.31
N ALA A 87 9.73 6.74 -0.89
CA ALA A 87 9.92 5.35 -0.48
C ALA A 87 10.45 4.49 -1.64
N VAL A 88 9.90 4.66 -2.84
CA VAL A 88 10.36 3.95 -4.04
C VAL A 88 11.79 4.35 -4.38
N SER A 89 12.12 5.64 -4.35
CA SER A 89 13.46 6.14 -4.66
C SER A 89 14.51 5.57 -3.71
N VAL A 90 14.24 5.59 -2.40
CA VAL A 90 15.15 5.04 -1.40
C VAL A 90 15.30 3.52 -1.55
N THR A 91 14.21 2.82 -1.81
CA THR A 91 14.21 1.37 -2.02
C THR A 91 15.03 0.99 -3.26
N MET A 92 14.86 1.71 -4.35
CA MET A 92 15.63 1.50 -5.57
C MET A 92 17.13 1.72 -5.35
N LEU A 93 17.48 2.74 -4.61
CA LEU A 93 18.87 3.02 -4.25
C LEU A 93 19.46 1.90 -3.40
N TYR A 94 18.72 1.44 -2.40
CA TYR A 94 19.11 0.32 -1.54
C TYR A 94 19.30 -0.97 -2.34
N LEU A 95 18.36 -1.31 -3.21
CA LEU A 95 18.43 -2.51 -4.04
C LEU A 95 19.60 -2.45 -5.03
N SER A 96 19.89 -1.29 -5.59
CA SER A 96 21.03 -1.08 -6.46
C SER A 96 22.36 -1.35 -5.73
N THR A 97 22.48 -0.88 -4.50
CA THR A 97 23.64 -1.14 -3.66
C THR A 97 23.77 -2.63 -3.32
N ALA A 98 22.68 -3.28 -2.98
CA ALA A 98 22.65 -4.73 -2.68
C ALA A 98 23.04 -5.55 -3.91
N CYS A 99 22.59 -5.17 -5.10
CA CYS A 99 22.95 -5.83 -6.36
C CYS A 99 24.44 -5.68 -6.71
N VAL A 100 25.10 -4.62 -6.27
CA VAL A 100 26.55 -4.45 -6.44
C VAL A 100 27.33 -5.35 -5.48
N VAL A 101 26.87 -5.44 -4.24
CA VAL A 101 27.57 -6.20 -3.18
C VAL A 101 27.41 -7.72 -3.37
N VAL A 102 26.20 -8.19 -3.66
CA VAL A 102 25.90 -9.62 -3.77
C VAL A 102 26.70 -10.32 -4.90
N PRO A 103 26.84 -9.77 -6.13
CA PRO A 103 27.67 -10.39 -7.15
C PRO A 103 29.14 -10.55 -6.74
N GLU A 104 29.70 -9.59 -6.02
CA GLU A 104 31.07 -9.67 -5.51
C GLU A 104 31.25 -10.80 -4.49
N LEU A 105 30.23 -11.03 -3.63
CA LEU A 105 30.27 -12.09 -2.63
C LEU A 105 30.03 -13.48 -3.21
N VAL A 106 29.33 -13.57 -4.34
CA VAL A 106 28.95 -14.83 -4.99
C VAL A 106 29.89 -15.20 -6.14
N GLU A 107 30.66 -14.27 -6.61
CA GLU A 107 31.62 -14.48 -7.69
C GLU A 107 32.88 -15.19 -7.17
N PHE A 108 32.99 -16.45 -7.47
CA PHE A 108 34.07 -17.32 -7.00
C PHE A 108 35.07 -17.68 -8.08
#